data_588fc6dd9fb20d6fff80000cb4dba964
#
_entry.id   588fc6dd9fb20d6fff80000cb4dba964
#
_cell.length_a   1.000
_cell.length_b   1.000
_cell.length_c   1.000
_cell.angle_alpha   90.00
_cell.angle_beta   90.00
_cell.angle_gamma   90.00
#
_symmetry.space_group_name_H-M   'P 1'
#
loop_
_entity.id
_entity.type
_entity.pdbx_description
1 polymer ?
#
loop_
_entity_poly.entity_id
_entity_poly.type
_entity_poly.pdbx_seq_one_letter_code
_entity_poly.pdbx_strand_id
1 'polypeptide(L)'
;MSFRVVRSSKVTFNFDSRRCKARLTEAEESLQNNDAEASGLIRIDSATPFVLHVIVPLIEEFMQRYPKIDIEITNHDQVIDLLEHKTDLAIRFGEFADSSLHAKLLCKSRLYIVANPVYAQKHGLPKNAAELSSHTLLGFSQPAHLNTWPIQLEDEPLIIQAKIKCSNEETVRQLALQGAGIACLSRFMVENDIQEGRFVALFENEIKIHEQKIHAVYYQQNYVPKRIRLFIDFLVEKLKDYL
;
A
#
# COMPACT_ATOMS: atom_id res chain seq x y z
N MET A 1 14.09 -23.93 -68.34
CA MET A 1 14.81 -22.96 -67.52
C MET A 1 13.82 -22.38 -66.55
N SER A 2 13.90 -22.81 -65.29
CA SER A 2 12.94 -22.47 -64.24
C SER A 2 13.63 -21.54 -63.23
N PHE A 3 13.19 -20.27 -63.14
CA PHE A 3 13.71 -19.35 -62.16
C PHE A 3 12.94 -19.51 -60.86
N ARG A 4 13.66 -19.96 -59.81
CA ARG A 4 13.18 -20.01 -58.44
C ARG A 4 13.32 -18.63 -57.79
N VAL A 5 12.18 -18.00 -57.46
CA VAL A 5 12.17 -16.76 -56.65
C VAL A 5 12.37 -17.13 -55.21
N VAL A 6 13.47 -16.66 -54.63
CA VAL A 6 13.77 -16.76 -53.20
C VAL A 6 12.98 -15.63 -52.48
N ARG A 7 12.02 -16.03 -51.65
CA ARG A 7 11.32 -15.10 -50.73
C ARG A 7 12.27 -14.67 -49.60
N SER A 8 12.62 -13.40 -49.59
CA SER A 8 13.30 -12.74 -48.46
C SER A 8 12.34 -12.62 -47.28
N SER A 9 12.64 -13.32 -46.20
CA SER A 9 11.95 -13.12 -44.92
C SER A 9 12.37 -11.78 -44.32
N LYS A 10 11.44 -10.81 -44.29
CA LYS A 10 11.62 -9.56 -43.53
C LYS A 10 11.60 -9.91 -42.03
N VAL A 11 12.76 -9.92 -41.42
CA VAL A 11 12.88 -9.87 -39.95
C VAL A 11 12.48 -8.46 -39.54
N THR A 12 11.27 -8.30 -39.02
CA THR A 12 10.82 -7.06 -38.40
C THR A 12 11.46 -6.99 -37.02
N PHE A 13 12.52 -6.21 -36.89
CA PHE A 13 13.04 -5.79 -35.57
C PHE A 13 12.01 -4.84 -34.97
N ASN A 14 11.23 -5.34 -34.02
CA ASN A 14 10.42 -4.50 -33.15
C ASN A 14 11.36 -3.80 -32.19
N PHE A 15 11.83 -2.61 -32.60
CA PHE A 15 12.69 -1.76 -31.78
C PHE A 15 11.80 -1.13 -30.70
N ASP A 16 11.84 -1.68 -29.50
CA ASP A 16 11.11 -1.11 -28.36
C ASP A 16 11.77 0.22 -27.96
N SER A 17 11.28 1.29 -28.60
CA SER A 17 11.77 2.67 -28.43
C SER A 17 11.66 3.14 -26.96
N ARG A 18 10.84 2.46 -26.15
CA ARG A 18 10.66 2.74 -24.72
C ARG A 18 11.85 2.22 -23.89
N ARG A 19 12.35 1.01 -24.21
CA ARG A 19 13.57 0.46 -23.58
C ARG A 19 14.81 1.28 -23.92
N CYS A 20 14.90 1.83 -25.14
CA CYS A 20 16.01 2.71 -25.51
C CYS A 20 15.95 4.06 -24.79
N LYS A 21 14.74 4.66 -24.64
CA LYS A 21 14.59 5.90 -23.87
C LYS A 21 14.92 5.70 -22.40
N ALA A 22 14.41 4.63 -21.78
CA ALA A 22 14.75 4.31 -20.39
C ALA A 22 16.26 4.12 -20.18
N ARG A 23 16.95 3.40 -21.07
CA ARG A 23 18.41 3.21 -21.00
C ARG A 23 19.22 4.48 -21.28
N LEU A 24 18.73 5.37 -22.14
CA LEU A 24 19.36 6.68 -22.35
C LEU A 24 19.23 7.57 -21.10
N THR A 25 18.04 7.62 -20.51
CA THR A 25 17.84 8.34 -19.24
C THR A 25 18.66 7.76 -18.10
N GLU A 26 18.77 6.42 -18.01
CA GLU A 26 19.65 5.73 -17.05
C GLU A 26 21.12 6.05 -17.27
N ALA A 27 21.59 6.11 -18.52
CA ALA A 27 22.96 6.47 -18.85
C ALA A 27 23.25 7.95 -18.56
N GLU A 28 22.35 8.86 -18.84
CA GLU A 28 22.45 10.28 -18.52
C GLU A 28 22.48 10.50 -17.00
N GLU A 29 21.61 9.82 -16.24
CA GLU A 29 21.58 9.88 -14.77
C GLU A 29 22.84 9.23 -14.14
N SER A 30 23.42 8.19 -14.74
CA SER A 30 24.65 7.57 -14.26
C SER A 30 25.89 8.43 -14.46
N LEU A 31 25.91 9.26 -15.50
CA LEU A 31 27.00 10.22 -15.77
C LEU A 31 26.92 11.47 -14.87
N GLN A 32 25.73 11.80 -14.33
CA GLN A 32 25.51 12.94 -13.42
C GLN A 32 25.78 12.60 -11.93
N ASN A 33 26.27 11.40 -11.63
CA ASN A 33 26.22 10.82 -10.28
C ASN A 33 27.24 11.36 -9.26
N ASN A 34 27.98 12.44 -9.51
CA ASN A 34 28.93 12.90 -8.48
C ASN A 34 28.50 14.16 -7.71
N ASP A 35 27.63 15.05 -8.24
CA ASP A 35 27.20 16.25 -7.47
C ASP A 35 25.84 16.83 -7.91
N ALA A 36 25.12 16.23 -8.87
CA ALA A 36 23.85 16.78 -9.32
C ALA A 36 22.72 16.49 -8.32
N GLU A 37 21.99 17.52 -7.96
CA GLU A 37 20.76 17.46 -7.20
C GLU A 37 19.74 16.57 -7.89
N ALA A 38 19.16 15.61 -7.14
CA ALA A 38 18.19 14.67 -7.71
C ALA A 38 16.96 15.41 -8.27
N SER A 39 16.53 15.05 -9.47
CA SER A 39 15.41 15.72 -10.17
C SER A 39 14.59 14.74 -10.98
N GLY A 40 13.43 15.19 -11.46
CA GLY A 40 12.53 14.44 -12.33
C GLY A 40 11.32 13.86 -11.63
N LEU A 41 10.47 13.15 -12.37
CA LEU A 41 9.20 12.65 -11.90
C LEU A 41 9.32 11.26 -11.23
N ILE A 42 8.64 11.08 -10.09
CA ILE A 42 8.40 9.78 -9.44
C ILE A 42 6.92 9.47 -9.56
N ARG A 43 6.58 8.33 -10.18
CA ARG A 43 5.21 7.80 -10.22
C ARG A 43 5.05 6.75 -9.15
N ILE A 44 4.19 7.06 -8.16
CA ILE A 44 3.94 6.24 -6.98
C ILE A 44 2.54 5.66 -7.08
N ASP A 45 2.41 4.35 -6.82
CA ASP A 45 1.11 3.70 -6.68
C ASP A 45 0.97 3.06 -5.30
N SER A 46 -0.19 3.25 -4.67
CA SER A 46 -0.49 2.66 -3.37
C SER A 46 -1.98 2.57 -3.12
N ALA A 47 -2.37 1.75 -2.12
CA ALA A 47 -3.74 1.76 -1.63
C ALA A 47 -4.11 3.13 -1.06
N THR A 48 -5.34 3.55 -1.30
CA THR A 48 -5.89 4.85 -0.87
C THR A 48 -5.61 5.17 0.61
N PRO A 49 -5.81 4.25 1.57
CA PRO A 49 -5.56 4.55 2.97
C PRO A 49 -4.11 4.93 3.27
N PHE A 50 -3.15 4.24 2.67
CA PHE A 50 -1.73 4.54 2.90
C PHE A 50 -1.33 5.89 2.30
N VAL A 51 -1.88 6.22 1.14
CA VAL A 51 -1.69 7.56 0.55
C VAL A 51 -2.19 8.64 1.49
N LEU A 52 -3.44 8.52 1.96
CA LEU A 52 -4.08 9.57 2.76
C LEU A 52 -3.46 9.73 4.15
N HIS A 53 -3.15 8.62 4.82
CA HIS A 53 -2.74 8.64 6.23
C HIS A 53 -1.22 8.64 6.43
N VAL A 54 -0.44 8.31 5.39
CA VAL A 54 1.03 8.22 5.49
C VAL A 54 1.73 9.14 4.49
N ILE A 55 1.45 9.00 3.18
CA ILE A 55 2.19 9.76 2.17
C ILE A 55 1.82 11.25 2.21
N VAL A 56 0.53 11.57 2.19
CA VAL A 56 0.04 12.96 2.16
C VAL A 56 0.58 13.80 3.32
N PRO A 57 0.59 13.34 4.59
CA PRO A 57 1.17 14.11 5.68
C PRO A 57 2.68 14.37 5.56
N LEU A 58 3.39 13.53 4.82
CA LEU A 58 4.86 13.60 4.68
C LEU A 58 5.32 14.30 3.40
N ILE A 59 4.41 14.52 2.43
CA ILE A 59 4.79 14.93 1.08
C ILE A 59 5.41 16.34 1.05
N GLU A 60 4.90 17.27 1.86
CA GLU A 60 5.41 18.63 1.92
C GLU A 60 6.87 18.66 2.37
N GLU A 61 7.21 17.92 3.43
CA GLU A 61 8.59 17.82 3.90
C GLU A 61 9.51 17.21 2.85
N PHE A 62 9.05 16.17 2.14
CA PHE A 62 9.83 15.58 1.06
C PHE A 62 10.10 16.58 -0.06
N MET A 63 9.10 17.32 -0.52
CA MET A 63 9.24 18.32 -1.57
C MET A 63 10.12 19.51 -1.15
N GLN A 64 10.09 19.90 0.11
CA GLN A 64 11.01 20.92 0.65
C GLN A 64 12.47 20.43 0.65
N ARG A 65 12.69 19.15 0.98
CA ARG A 65 14.02 18.52 0.99
C ARG A 65 14.58 18.28 -0.42
N TYR A 66 13.69 18.02 -1.39
CA TYR A 66 14.05 17.70 -2.78
C TYR A 66 13.21 18.48 -3.81
N PRO A 67 13.41 19.80 -3.92
CA PRO A 67 12.50 20.69 -4.67
C PRO A 67 12.49 20.50 -6.19
N LYS A 68 13.41 19.70 -6.75
CA LYS A 68 13.48 19.39 -8.18
C LYS A 68 12.84 18.04 -8.54
N ILE A 69 12.22 17.37 -7.55
CA ILE A 69 11.51 16.11 -7.78
C ILE A 69 10.02 16.39 -7.87
N ASP A 70 9.43 15.99 -8.98
CA ASP A 70 7.98 15.99 -9.17
C ASP A 70 7.40 14.64 -8.73
N ILE A 71 6.15 14.64 -8.24
CA ILE A 71 5.48 13.44 -7.77
C ILE A 71 4.12 13.31 -8.45
N GLU A 72 3.86 12.11 -8.96
CA GLU A 72 2.54 11.68 -9.45
C GLU A 72 2.08 10.50 -8.58
N ILE A 73 0.90 10.61 -7.97
CA ILE A 73 0.35 9.57 -7.08
C ILE A 73 -0.90 8.99 -7.73
N THR A 74 -0.94 7.67 -7.84
CA THR A 74 -2.11 6.91 -8.25
C THR A 74 -2.56 5.98 -7.13
N ASN A 75 -3.87 5.74 -7.05
CA ASN A 75 -4.45 4.91 -6.00
C ASN A 75 -5.13 3.70 -6.60
N HIS A 76 -4.55 2.51 -6.35
CA HIS A 76 -5.17 1.25 -6.70
C HIS A 76 -5.18 0.33 -5.48
N ASP A 77 -6.38 -0.11 -5.09
CA ASP A 77 -6.56 -1.05 -3.97
C ASP A 77 -6.28 -2.51 -4.37
N GLN A 78 -6.03 -2.75 -5.66
CA GLN A 78 -5.64 -4.06 -6.20
C GLN A 78 -4.20 -4.02 -6.71
N VAL A 79 -3.57 -5.20 -6.75
CA VAL A 79 -2.23 -5.32 -7.34
C VAL A 79 -2.31 -5.08 -8.85
N ILE A 80 -1.57 -4.08 -9.31
CA ILE A 80 -1.47 -3.71 -10.73
C ILE A 80 -0.11 -4.13 -11.29
N ASP A 81 -0.04 -4.32 -12.61
CA ASP A 81 1.24 -4.44 -13.32
C ASP A 81 1.91 -3.06 -13.39
N LEU A 82 3.08 -2.94 -12.75
CA LEU A 82 3.81 -1.67 -12.65
C LEU A 82 4.28 -1.17 -14.03
N LEU A 83 4.59 -2.09 -14.97
CA LEU A 83 5.03 -1.71 -16.32
C LEU A 83 3.88 -1.18 -17.16
N GLU A 84 2.74 -1.85 -17.10
CA GLU A 84 1.54 -1.43 -17.84
C GLU A 84 1.10 -0.04 -17.40
N HIS A 85 1.14 0.22 -16.09
CA HIS A 85 0.71 1.49 -15.50
C HIS A 85 1.82 2.55 -15.40
N LYS A 86 3.03 2.27 -15.94
CA LYS A 86 4.20 3.18 -15.89
C LYS A 86 4.55 3.65 -14.48
N THR A 87 4.33 2.79 -13.49
CA THR A 87 4.60 3.05 -12.08
C THR A 87 6.09 2.83 -11.80
N ASP A 88 6.76 3.80 -11.19
CA ASP A 88 8.16 3.71 -10.80
C ASP A 88 8.31 2.97 -9.46
N LEU A 89 7.37 3.20 -8.55
CA LEU A 89 7.35 2.69 -7.19
C LEU A 89 5.93 2.35 -6.75
N ALA A 90 5.70 1.14 -6.28
CA ALA A 90 4.44 0.76 -5.64
C ALA A 90 4.64 0.49 -4.14
N ILE A 91 3.67 0.90 -3.32
CA ILE A 91 3.61 0.50 -1.92
C ILE A 91 2.61 -0.65 -1.80
N ARG A 92 3.07 -1.77 -1.25
CA ARG A 92 2.28 -3.01 -1.19
C ARG A 92 2.32 -3.63 0.20
N PHE A 93 1.25 -4.33 0.54
CA PHE A 93 1.02 -4.97 1.83
C PHE A 93 1.17 -6.49 1.70
N GLY A 94 1.77 -7.11 2.71
CA GLY A 94 1.95 -8.57 2.77
C GLY A 94 3.31 -9.04 2.26
N GLU A 95 3.39 -10.34 1.95
CA GLU A 95 4.60 -10.99 1.44
C GLU A 95 4.61 -10.96 -0.10
N PHE A 96 5.81 -10.87 -0.67
CA PHE A 96 6.01 -10.86 -2.12
C PHE A 96 6.81 -12.07 -2.56
N ALA A 97 6.30 -12.76 -3.58
CA ALA A 97 6.93 -13.94 -4.18
C ALA A 97 7.49 -13.69 -5.59
N ASP A 98 7.26 -12.51 -6.19
CA ASP A 98 7.69 -12.22 -7.56
C ASP A 98 9.18 -11.88 -7.60
N SER A 99 9.96 -12.72 -8.27
CA SER A 99 11.41 -12.58 -8.43
C SER A 99 11.84 -11.47 -9.40
N SER A 100 10.91 -10.90 -10.18
CA SER A 100 11.19 -9.79 -11.11
C SER A 100 11.18 -8.41 -10.43
N LEU A 101 10.69 -8.37 -9.18
CA LEU A 101 10.52 -7.16 -8.40
C LEU A 101 11.47 -7.14 -7.21
N HIS A 102 11.97 -5.96 -6.88
CA HIS A 102 12.60 -5.70 -5.60
C HIS A 102 11.56 -5.22 -4.60
N ALA A 103 11.59 -5.77 -3.39
CA ALA A 103 10.76 -5.33 -2.28
C ALA A 103 11.63 -4.87 -1.12
N LYS A 104 11.58 -3.58 -0.77
CA LYS A 104 12.24 -3.03 0.43
C LYS A 104 11.19 -2.83 1.52
N LEU A 105 11.39 -3.47 2.66
CA LEU A 105 10.51 -3.26 3.83
C LEU A 105 10.58 -1.79 4.26
N LEU A 106 9.43 -1.13 4.32
CA LEU A 106 9.27 0.23 4.82
C LEU A 106 8.97 0.22 6.31
N CYS A 107 7.93 -0.51 6.70
CA CYS A 107 7.51 -0.66 8.08
C CYS A 107 6.60 -1.90 8.25
N LYS A 108 6.18 -2.12 9.49
CA LYS A 108 5.14 -3.09 9.85
C LYS A 108 3.99 -2.33 10.51
N SER A 109 2.77 -2.68 10.19
CA SER A 109 1.58 -2.12 10.82
C SER A 109 0.82 -3.19 11.60
N ARG A 110 0.21 -2.80 12.72
CA ARG A 110 -0.73 -3.65 13.46
C ARG A 110 -2.15 -3.34 13.01
N LEU A 111 -3.03 -4.30 13.23
CA LEU A 111 -4.46 -4.11 13.05
C LEU A 111 -5.11 -3.78 14.40
N TYR A 112 -6.12 -2.92 14.38
CA TYR A 112 -6.95 -2.57 15.52
C TYR A 112 -8.41 -2.88 15.23
N ILE A 113 -9.09 -3.46 16.19
CA ILE A 113 -10.55 -3.59 16.16
C ILE A 113 -11.10 -2.38 16.89
N VAL A 114 -11.94 -1.60 16.19
CA VAL A 114 -12.39 -0.29 16.68
C VAL A 114 -13.89 -0.10 16.54
N ALA A 115 -14.46 0.68 17.45
CA ALA A 115 -15.83 1.15 17.40
C ALA A 115 -15.90 2.64 17.74
N ASN A 116 -16.89 3.35 17.15
CA ASN A 116 -17.16 4.73 17.54
C ASN A 116 -17.85 4.78 18.92
N PRO A 117 -17.55 5.76 19.80
CA PRO A 117 -18.21 5.90 21.10
C PRO A 117 -19.73 5.99 21.04
N VAL A 118 -20.29 6.61 19.99
CA VAL A 118 -21.75 6.68 19.81
C VAL A 118 -22.35 5.31 19.52
N TYR A 119 -21.63 4.48 18.74
CA TYR A 119 -22.03 3.08 18.52
C TYR A 119 -22.01 2.30 19.84
N ALA A 120 -20.91 2.46 20.61
CA ALA A 120 -20.74 1.81 21.90
C ALA A 120 -21.85 2.19 22.89
N GLN A 121 -22.26 3.46 22.92
CA GLN A 121 -23.35 3.93 23.79
C GLN A 121 -24.70 3.30 23.43
N LYS A 122 -24.98 3.09 22.15
CA LYS A 122 -26.26 2.57 21.65
C LYS A 122 -26.37 1.04 21.74
N HIS A 123 -25.29 0.35 21.50
CA HIS A 123 -25.30 -1.11 21.27
C HIS A 123 -24.47 -1.88 22.30
N GLY A 124 -23.76 -1.17 23.20
CA GLY A 124 -22.73 -1.77 24.05
C GLY A 124 -21.47 -2.11 23.25
N LEU A 125 -20.48 -2.67 23.95
CA LEU A 125 -19.27 -3.21 23.34
C LEU A 125 -19.17 -4.71 23.63
N PRO A 126 -18.68 -5.51 22.66
CA PRO A 126 -18.49 -6.94 22.89
C PRO A 126 -17.37 -7.15 23.92
N LYS A 127 -17.56 -8.07 24.86
CA LYS A 127 -16.61 -8.41 25.93
C LYS A 127 -15.61 -9.49 25.50
N ASN A 128 -15.93 -10.25 24.47
CA ASN A 128 -15.10 -11.32 23.91
C ASN A 128 -15.42 -11.50 22.41
N ALA A 129 -14.61 -12.30 21.73
CA ALA A 129 -14.73 -12.56 20.30
C ALA A 129 -16.10 -13.14 19.88
N ALA A 130 -16.70 -13.98 20.73
CA ALA A 130 -18.00 -14.62 20.43
C ALA A 130 -19.14 -13.61 20.36
N GLU A 131 -19.09 -12.57 21.21
CA GLU A 131 -20.12 -11.51 21.22
C GLU A 131 -20.10 -10.62 19.97
N LEU A 132 -18.99 -10.61 19.20
CA LEU A 132 -18.90 -9.88 17.93
C LEU A 132 -20.03 -10.29 16.96
N SER A 133 -20.47 -11.53 17.00
CA SER A 133 -21.57 -12.02 16.15
C SER A 133 -22.90 -11.31 16.36
N SER A 134 -23.12 -10.68 17.53
CA SER A 134 -24.32 -9.91 17.86
C SER A 134 -24.25 -8.44 17.42
N HIS A 135 -23.07 -7.99 16.95
CA HIS A 135 -22.84 -6.62 16.52
C HIS A 135 -22.87 -6.46 14.99
N THR A 136 -23.04 -5.21 14.54
CA THR A 136 -22.84 -4.88 13.13
C THR A 136 -21.35 -4.83 12.84
N LEU A 137 -20.84 -5.76 12.01
CA LEU A 137 -19.46 -5.79 11.59
C LEU A 137 -19.31 -5.19 10.19
N LEU A 138 -18.28 -4.38 10.03
CA LEU A 138 -17.89 -3.75 8.77
C LEU A 138 -16.71 -4.52 8.19
N GLY A 139 -16.72 -4.78 6.90
CA GLY A 139 -15.66 -5.57 6.27
C GLY A 139 -15.57 -5.36 4.77
N PHE A 140 -14.99 -6.33 4.08
CA PHE A 140 -14.63 -6.21 2.68
C PHE A 140 -15.44 -7.15 1.80
N SER A 141 -15.79 -6.67 0.60
CA SER A 141 -16.38 -7.52 -0.44
C SER A 141 -15.32 -8.44 -1.05
N GLN A 142 -14.11 -7.92 -1.30
CA GLN A 142 -12.93 -8.64 -1.80
C GLN A 142 -11.66 -7.87 -1.38
N PRO A 143 -10.53 -8.57 -1.22
CA PRO A 143 -10.38 -10.02 -1.14
C PRO A 143 -10.88 -10.59 0.20
N ALA A 144 -11.35 -11.83 0.18
CA ALA A 144 -12.02 -12.45 1.34
C ALA A 144 -11.15 -12.52 2.60
N HIS A 145 -9.83 -12.67 2.46
CA HIS A 145 -8.90 -12.80 3.60
C HIS A 145 -8.84 -11.54 4.48
N LEU A 146 -9.24 -10.37 3.99
CA LEU A 146 -9.32 -9.14 4.79
C LEU A 146 -10.44 -9.19 5.86
N ASN A 147 -11.35 -10.15 5.74
CA ASN A 147 -12.36 -10.43 6.76
C ASN A 147 -11.89 -11.43 7.84
N THR A 148 -10.62 -11.84 7.81
CA THR A 148 -9.98 -12.62 8.88
C THR A 148 -9.36 -11.64 9.87
N TRP A 149 -9.96 -11.53 11.06
CA TRP A 149 -9.52 -10.60 12.08
C TRP A 149 -8.42 -11.20 12.96
N PRO A 150 -7.52 -10.41 13.55
CA PRO A 150 -6.37 -10.87 14.32
C PRO A 150 -6.73 -11.28 15.76
N ILE A 151 -7.91 -11.87 15.94
CA ILE A 151 -8.42 -12.41 17.20
C ILE A 151 -8.86 -13.85 16.97
N GLN A 152 -8.83 -14.68 18.01
CA GLN A 152 -9.24 -16.06 17.89
C GLN A 152 -10.64 -16.30 18.47
N LEU A 153 -11.36 -17.19 17.83
CA LEU A 153 -12.59 -17.80 18.34
C LEU A 153 -12.36 -19.32 18.36
N GLU A 154 -12.42 -19.94 19.55
CA GLU A 154 -12.21 -21.39 19.71
C GLU A 154 -10.88 -21.88 19.09
N ASP A 155 -9.78 -21.13 19.33
CA ASP A 155 -8.42 -21.39 18.82
C ASP A 155 -8.23 -21.21 17.30
N GLU A 156 -9.28 -20.87 16.55
CA GLU A 156 -9.20 -20.59 15.13
C GLU A 156 -9.26 -19.05 14.85
N PRO A 157 -8.64 -18.57 13.74
CA PRO A 157 -8.76 -17.18 13.34
C PRO A 157 -10.22 -16.78 13.11
N LEU A 158 -10.65 -15.66 13.67
CA LEU A 158 -12.02 -15.18 13.49
C LEU A 158 -12.23 -14.69 12.06
N ILE A 159 -13.06 -15.39 11.31
CA ILE A 159 -13.55 -14.95 9.99
C ILE A 159 -14.93 -14.30 10.19
N ILE A 160 -15.00 -12.98 10.00
CA ILE A 160 -16.24 -12.25 10.23
C ILE A 160 -17.24 -12.41 9.08
N GLN A 161 -18.52 -12.32 9.43
CA GLN A 161 -19.63 -12.14 8.48
C GLN A 161 -20.02 -10.65 8.49
N ALA A 162 -19.36 -9.85 7.62
CA ALA A 162 -19.65 -8.43 7.55
C ALA A 162 -21.08 -8.15 7.05
N LYS A 163 -21.81 -7.31 7.79
CA LYS A 163 -23.14 -6.84 7.41
C LYS A 163 -23.05 -5.74 6.33
N ILE A 164 -22.03 -4.89 6.41
CA ILE A 164 -21.71 -3.88 5.40
C ILE A 164 -20.36 -4.24 4.82
N LYS A 165 -20.30 -4.37 3.49
CA LYS A 165 -19.07 -4.75 2.77
C LYS A 165 -18.67 -3.64 1.82
N CYS A 166 -17.40 -3.25 1.88
CA CYS A 166 -16.78 -2.22 1.04
C CYS A 166 -15.65 -2.80 0.21
N SER A 167 -15.26 -2.13 -0.86
CA SER A 167 -14.09 -2.46 -1.65
C SER A 167 -12.81 -1.71 -1.19
N ASN A 168 -12.98 -0.73 -0.29
CA ASN A 168 -11.93 0.19 0.11
C ASN A 168 -11.91 0.36 1.64
N GLU A 169 -10.72 0.30 2.23
CA GLU A 169 -10.51 0.35 3.68
C GLU A 169 -10.88 1.73 4.28
N GLU A 170 -10.63 2.83 3.53
CA GLU A 170 -11.02 4.17 3.98
C GLU A 170 -12.55 4.30 4.07
N THR A 171 -13.29 3.69 3.17
CA THR A 171 -14.76 3.64 3.26
C THR A 171 -15.22 2.90 4.52
N VAL A 172 -14.57 1.79 4.88
CA VAL A 172 -14.84 1.07 6.13
C VAL A 172 -14.59 1.97 7.33
N ARG A 173 -13.45 2.72 7.33
CA ARG A 173 -13.10 3.67 8.40
C ARG A 173 -14.16 4.76 8.54
N GLN A 174 -14.59 5.36 7.44
CA GLN A 174 -15.60 6.42 7.48
C GLN A 174 -16.94 5.91 8.02
N LEU A 175 -17.38 4.71 7.62
CA LEU A 175 -18.56 4.08 8.18
C LEU A 175 -18.44 3.83 9.67
N ALA A 176 -17.28 3.35 10.13
CA ALA A 176 -17.03 3.13 11.55
C ALA A 176 -17.05 4.46 12.33
N LEU A 177 -16.47 5.54 11.80
CA LEU A 177 -16.53 6.89 12.39
C LEU A 177 -17.96 7.42 12.52
N GLN A 178 -18.85 7.08 11.59
CA GLN A 178 -20.26 7.43 11.65
C GLN A 178 -21.08 6.51 12.59
N GLY A 179 -20.43 5.56 13.28
CA GLY A 179 -21.09 4.65 14.19
C GLY A 179 -21.92 3.57 13.52
N ALA A 180 -21.60 3.19 12.27
CA ALA A 180 -22.33 2.16 11.53
C ALA A 180 -22.03 0.74 12.04
N GLY A 181 -20.90 0.53 12.76
CA GLY A 181 -20.52 -0.78 13.26
C GLY A 181 -19.08 -0.83 13.78
N ILE A 182 -18.60 -2.04 14.01
CA ILE A 182 -17.25 -2.38 14.45
C ILE A 182 -16.40 -2.72 13.23
N ALA A 183 -15.17 -2.22 13.16
CA ALA A 183 -14.24 -2.44 12.05
C ALA A 183 -12.89 -2.94 12.56
N CYS A 184 -12.15 -3.66 11.69
CA CYS A 184 -10.74 -3.97 11.88
C CYS A 184 -9.94 -3.23 10.83
N LEU A 185 -9.01 -2.37 11.27
CA LEU A 185 -8.32 -1.39 10.42
C LEU A 185 -6.83 -1.30 10.82
N SER A 186 -6.00 -0.87 9.88
CA SER A 186 -4.57 -0.68 10.09
C SER A 186 -4.28 0.47 11.09
N ARG A 187 -3.27 0.29 11.95
CA ARG A 187 -2.84 1.28 12.95
C ARG A 187 -2.71 2.69 12.38
N PHE A 188 -2.01 2.82 11.25
CA PHE A 188 -1.75 4.13 10.63
C PHE A 188 -3.02 4.90 10.23
N MET A 189 -4.15 4.20 10.12
CA MET A 189 -5.44 4.83 9.80
C MET A 189 -6.19 5.32 11.03
N VAL A 190 -6.03 4.65 12.17
CA VAL A 190 -6.92 4.82 13.32
C VAL A 190 -6.24 5.37 14.56
N GLU A 191 -4.90 5.42 14.60
CA GLU A 191 -4.16 5.82 15.80
C GLU A 191 -4.53 7.23 16.28
N ASN A 192 -4.59 8.20 15.36
CA ASN A 192 -5.02 9.55 15.68
C ASN A 192 -6.49 9.61 16.12
N ASP A 193 -7.36 8.80 15.51
CA ASP A 193 -8.77 8.72 15.89
C ASP A 193 -8.96 8.16 17.31
N ILE A 194 -8.12 7.18 17.68
CA ILE A 194 -8.13 6.61 19.04
C ILE A 194 -7.61 7.65 20.05
N GLN A 195 -6.50 8.33 19.74
CA GLN A 195 -5.94 9.38 20.61
C GLN A 195 -6.90 10.55 20.83
N GLU A 196 -7.66 10.92 19.79
CA GLU A 196 -8.67 11.99 19.86
C GLU A 196 -10.04 11.50 20.41
N GLY A 197 -10.17 10.24 20.78
CA GLY A 197 -11.39 9.67 21.33
C GLY A 197 -12.53 9.50 20.32
N ARG A 198 -12.24 9.53 19.00
CA ARG A 198 -13.21 9.22 17.94
C ARG A 198 -13.46 7.73 17.77
N PHE A 199 -12.47 6.92 18.19
CA PHE A 199 -12.59 5.47 18.29
C PHE A 199 -12.24 4.98 19.69
N VAL A 200 -12.85 3.87 20.06
CA VAL A 200 -12.46 3.01 21.19
C VAL A 200 -11.84 1.77 20.60
N ALA A 201 -10.62 1.43 21.02
CA ALA A 201 -9.96 0.19 20.66
C ALA A 201 -10.54 -0.98 21.49
N LEU A 202 -10.77 -2.11 20.84
CA LEU A 202 -11.33 -3.32 21.43
C LEU A 202 -10.30 -4.43 21.40
N PHE A 203 -10.33 -5.30 22.43
CA PHE A 203 -9.52 -6.53 22.49
C PHE A 203 -8.00 -6.32 22.40
N GLU A 204 -7.48 -5.18 22.86
CA GLU A 204 -6.04 -4.84 22.70
C GLU A 204 -5.10 -5.93 23.26
N ASN A 205 -5.51 -6.62 24.32
CA ASN A 205 -4.72 -7.70 24.95
C ASN A 205 -4.95 -9.09 24.30
N GLU A 206 -5.99 -9.22 23.48
CA GLU A 206 -6.39 -10.49 22.86
C GLU A 206 -5.99 -10.56 21.39
N ILE A 207 -5.73 -9.40 20.76
CA ILE A 207 -5.26 -9.32 19.40
C ILE A 207 -3.89 -9.98 19.31
N LYS A 208 -3.81 -11.11 18.60
CA LYS A 208 -2.51 -11.68 18.23
C LYS A 208 -1.76 -10.68 17.40
N ILE A 209 -0.48 -10.48 17.73
CA ILE A 209 0.38 -9.56 16.97
C ILE A 209 0.44 -10.07 15.53
N HIS A 210 -0.43 -9.52 14.70
CA HIS A 210 -0.39 -9.72 13.25
C HIS A 210 0.27 -8.48 12.65
N GLU A 211 1.56 -8.61 12.36
CA GLU A 211 2.33 -7.55 11.73
C GLU A 211 2.13 -7.62 10.22
N GLN A 212 1.37 -6.67 9.70
CA GLN A 212 1.24 -6.49 8.27
C GLN A 212 2.49 -5.77 7.74
N LYS A 213 3.33 -6.47 7.00
CA LYS A 213 4.52 -5.88 6.38
C LYS A 213 4.11 -4.95 5.24
N ILE A 214 4.75 -3.78 5.16
CA ILE A 214 4.53 -2.78 4.13
C ILE A 214 5.83 -2.59 3.37
N HIS A 215 5.80 -2.79 2.06
CA HIS A 215 6.98 -2.77 1.20
C HIS A 215 6.89 -1.71 0.12
N ALA A 216 8.02 -1.08 -0.16
CA ALA A 216 8.28 -0.39 -1.41
C ALA A 216 8.68 -1.42 -2.46
N VAL A 217 7.91 -1.51 -3.54
CA VAL A 217 8.10 -2.50 -4.61
C VAL A 217 8.40 -1.78 -5.91
N TYR A 218 9.46 -2.18 -6.59
CA TYR A 218 9.90 -1.60 -7.85
C TYR A 218 10.60 -2.65 -8.72
N TYR A 219 10.74 -2.39 -10.03
CA TYR A 219 11.40 -3.34 -10.89
C TYR A 219 12.87 -3.53 -10.56
N GLN A 220 13.32 -4.80 -10.68
CA GLN A 220 14.72 -5.16 -10.59
C GLN A 220 15.44 -4.64 -11.84
N GLN A 221 16.07 -3.46 -11.71
CA GLN A 221 16.94 -2.89 -12.73
C GLN A 221 18.38 -2.89 -12.19
N ASN A 222 19.36 -2.91 -13.10
CA ASN A 222 20.77 -2.79 -12.72
C ASN A 222 21.08 -1.48 -11.97
N TYR A 223 20.20 -0.49 -12.10
CA TYR A 223 20.29 0.81 -11.46
C TYR A 223 18.91 1.35 -11.09
N VAL A 224 18.75 1.72 -9.81
CA VAL A 224 17.54 2.41 -9.32
C VAL A 224 17.81 3.91 -9.33
N PRO A 225 17.02 4.72 -10.03
CA PRO A 225 17.20 6.18 -10.08
C PRO A 225 17.33 6.81 -8.69
N LYS A 226 18.24 7.79 -8.55
CA LYS A 226 18.54 8.46 -7.27
C LYS A 226 17.27 9.01 -6.60
N ARG A 227 16.37 9.62 -7.37
CA ARG A 227 15.08 10.16 -6.88
C ARG A 227 14.21 9.10 -6.20
N ILE A 228 14.13 7.88 -6.75
CA ILE A 228 13.34 6.78 -6.18
C ILE A 228 13.97 6.30 -4.87
N ARG A 229 15.30 6.13 -4.84
CA ARG A 229 16.02 5.75 -3.61
C ARG A 229 15.82 6.77 -2.50
N LEU A 230 15.92 8.06 -2.81
CA LEU A 230 15.71 9.15 -1.84
C LEU A 230 14.28 9.13 -1.26
N PHE A 231 13.27 8.88 -2.09
CA PHE A 231 11.90 8.77 -1.59
C PHE A 231 11.71 7.54 -0.69
N ILE A 232 12.25 6.40 -1.08
CA ILE A 232 12.19 5.17 -0.25
C ILE A 232 12.93 5.38 1.08
N ASP A 233 14.14 5.96 1.05
CA ASP A 233 14.94 6.20 2.26
C ASP A 233 14.26 7.21 3.19
N PHE A 234 13.61 8.24 2.62
CA PHE A 234 12.81 9.19 3.36
C PHE A 234 11.62 8.50 4.05
N LEU A 235 10.88 7.65 3.33
CA LEU A 235 9.79 6.88 3.95
C LEU A 235 10.29 5.96 5.06
N VAL A 236 11.40 5.26 4.86
CA VAL A 236 12.02 4.41 5.90
C VAL A 236 12.42 5.24 7.11
N GLU A 237 12.99 6.43 6.91
CA GLU A 237 13.35 7.37 8.00
C GLU A 237 12.11 7.74 8.82
N LYS A 238 11.02 8.14 8.15
CA LYS A 238 9.80 8.62 8.79
C LYS A 238 8.96 7.53 9.44
N LEU A 239 9.05 6.31 8.93
CA LEU A 239 8.24 5.18 9.40
C LEU A 239 8.96 4.31 10.43
N LYS A 240 10.14 4.71 10.94
CA LYS A 240 10.89 3.95 11.97
C LYS A 240 10.08 3.66 13.22
N ASP A 241 9.23 4.61 13.62
CA ASP A 241 8.42 4.50 14.84
C ASP A 241 7.20 3.59 14.66
N TYR A 242 6.94 3.16 13.43
CA TYR A 242 5.90 2.17 13.11
C TYR A 242 6.43 0.73 13.04
N LEU A 243 7.76 0.53 13.18
CA LEU A 243 8.41 -0.78 13.22
C LEU A 243 8.31 -1.44 14.59
#